data_128d8ff631e5de89a5cf540e1ca8aa1c
#
_entry.id   128d8ff631e5de89a5cf540e1ca8aa1c
#
_cell.length_a   1.000
_cell.length_b   1.000
_cell.length_c   1.000
_cell.angle_alpha   90.00
_cell.angle_beta   90.00
_cell.angle_gamma   90.00
#
_symmetry.space_group_name_H-M   'P 1'
#
loop_
_entity.id
_entity.type
_entity.pdbx_description
1 polymer ?
#
loop_
_entity_poly.entity_id
_entity_poly.type
_entity_poly.pdbx_seq_one_letter_code
_entity_poly.pdbx_strand_id
1 'polypeptide(L)'
;MAQVRDVAQNPKTTVLLMGETGTGKEFLAQVIHHNSARANGPFVRINCTTISPESFERDLFGYEREAFAGAENRKVGLLEQAETGTFFLDEVGELDLARLGRLLGILQDRSFCRIRRNQRHSGRISCDCLFVSRPQAGSIGCAISR
;
A
#
# COMPACT_ATOMS: atom_id res chain seq x y z
N MET A 1 -13.01 13.05 14.27
CA MET A 1 -12.41 14.22 13.57
C MET A 1 -11.00 14.56 14.07
N ALA A 2 -10.70 14.53 15.38
CA ALA A 2 -9.34 14.79 15.88
C ALA A 2 -8.29 13.80 15.33
N GLN A 3 -8.56 12.50 15.36
CA GLN A 3 -7.66 11.45 14.86
C GLN A 3 -7.29 11.61 13.38
N VAL A 4 -8.22 12.08 12.54
CA VAL A 4 -7.97 12.33 11.10
C VAL A 4 -6.95 13.43 10.90
N ARG A 5 -7.00 14.50 11.72
CA ARG A 5 -6.04 15.61 11.65
C ARG A 5 -4.64 15.20 12.12
N ASP A 6 -4.55 14.41 13.19
CA ASP A 6 -3.27 13.93 13.69
C ASP A 6 -2.56 13.02 12.70
N VAL A 7 -3.33 12.16 11.99
CA VAL A 7 -2.82 11.30 10.91
C VAL A 7 -2.34 12.15 9.73
N ALA A 8 -3.13 13.13 9.31
CA ALA A 8 -2.82 13.96 8.16
C ALA A 8 -1.54 14.80 8.37
N GLN A 9 -1.22 15.15 9.62
CA GLN A 9 -0.03 15.94 9.95
C GLN A 9 1.25 15.11 10.15
N ASN A 10 1.12 13.78 10.32
CA ASN A 10 2.26 12.90 10.54
C ASN A 10 2.68 12.21 9.23
N PRO A 11 3.80 12.61 8.64
CA PRO A 11 4.17 12.16 7.29
C PRO A 11 4.62 10.70 7.21
N LYS A 12 4.83 9.99 8.30
CA LYS A 12 5.35 8.60 8.31
C LYS A 12 4.43 7.63 9.06
N THR A 13 3.14 7.73 8.80
CA THR A 13 2.15 7.00 9.60
C THR A 13 1.51 5.88 8.78
N THR A 14 1.52 4.68 9.33
CA THR A 14 0.68 3.58 8.84
C THR A 14 -0.68 3.67 9.52
N VAL A 15 -1.75 3.72 8.73
CA VAL A 15 -3.12 3.84 9.21
C VAL A 15 -3.88 2.56 8.89
N LEU A 16 -4.44 1.94 9.90
CA LEU A 16 -5.36 0.81 9.72
C LEU A 16 -6.80 1.30 9.81
N LEU A 17 -7.53 1.19 8.70
CA LEU A 17 -8.96 1.45 8.63
C LEU A 17 -9.73 0.14 8.79
N MET A 18 -10.52 0.03 9.83
CA MET A 18 -11.36 -1.14 10.13
C MET A 18 -12.82 -0.80 9.88
N GLY A 19 -13.56 -1.74 9.33
CA GLY A 19 -15.00 -1.58 9.07
C GLY A 19 -15.47 -2.56 8.00
N GLU A 20 -16.77 -2.78 7.92
CA GLU A 20 -17.37 -3.66 6.92
C GLU A 20 -17.11 -3.17 5.50
N THR A 21 -17.19 -4.09 4.54
CA THR A 21 -17.11 -3.75 3.11
C THR A 21 -18.25 -2.78 2.76
N GLY A 22 -17.94 -1.75 1.99
CA GLY A 22 -18.92 -0.71 1.60
C GLY A 22 -19.13 0.41 2.62
N THR A 23 -18.50 0.42 3.78
CA THR A 23 -18.63 1.48 4.80
C THR A 23 -17.92 2.80 4.46
N GLY A 24 -17.31 2.92 3.28
CA GLY A 24 -16.64 4.16 2.87
C GLY A 24 -15.19 4.30 3.35
N LYS A 25 -14.50 3.20 3.67
CA LYS A 25 -13.08 3.22 4.08
C LYS A 25 -12.20 3.92 3.04
N GLU A 26 -12.42 3.66 1.77
CA GLU A 26 -11.70 4.32 0.67
C GLU A 26 -11.94 5.83 0.65
N PHE A 27 -13.20 6.25 0.80
CA PHE A 27 -13.53 7.67 0.87
C PHE A 27 -12.81 8.35 2.04
N LEU A 28 -12.80 7.70 3.21
CA LEU A 28 -12.09 8.21 4.38
C LEU A 28 -10.57 8.32 4.11
N ALA A 29 -9.96 7.31 3.47
CA ALA A 29 -8.55 7.36 3.09
C ALA A 29 -8.25 8.53 2.14
N GLN A 30 -9.13 8.79 1.15
CA GLN A 30 -9.00 9.93 0.25
C GLN A 30 -9.13 11.26 0.99
N VAL A 31 -10.08 11.38 1.93
CA VAL A 31 -10.23 12.58 2.76
C VAL A 31 -8.97 12.84 3.58
N ILE A 32 -8.38 11.81 4.18
CA ILE A 32 -7.13 11.94 4.93
C ILE A 32 -5.99 12.37 4.00
N HIS A 33 -5.86 11.75 2.83
CA HIS A 33 -4.86 12.12 1.83
C HIS A 33 -4.97 13.60 1.43
N HIS A 34 -6.16 14.05 1.06
CA HIS A 34 -6.39 15.45 0.64
C HIS A 34 -6.13 16.48 1.74
N ASN A 35 -6.22 16.07 3.01
CA ASN A 35 -5.92 16.94 4.15
C ASN A 35 -4.49 16.77 4.71
N SER A 36 -3.66 15.95 4.04
CA SER A 36 -2.28 15.69 4.44
C SER A 36 -1.28 16.62 3.72
N ALA A 37 -0.04 16.61 4.21
CA ALA A 37 1.08 17.28 3.54
C ALA A 37 1.37 16.70 2.13
N ARG A 38 0.69 15.62 1.72
CA ARG A 38 0.85 14.92 0.44
C ARG A 38 -0.36 15.00 -0.47
N ALA A 39 -1.27 15.90 -0.18
CA ALA A 39 -2.46 16.13 -0.99
C ALA A 39 -2.15 16.35 -2.49
N ASN A 40 -0.96 16.84 -2.80
CA ASN A 40 -0.48 17.03 -4.17
C ASN A 40 0.24 15.82 -4.77
N GLY A 41 0.50 14.79 -3.97
CA GLY A 41 1.13 13.54 -4.43
C GLY A 41 0.11 12.53 -4.96
N PRO A 42 0.58 11.42 -5.51
CA PRO A 42 -0.30 10.39 -6.02
C PRO A 42 -1.04 9.66 -4.89
N PHE A 43 -2.31 9.31 -5.15
CA PHE A 43 -3.08 8.37 -4.35
C PHE A 43 -3.20 7.07 -5.13
N VAL A 44 -2.39 6.08 -4.76
CA VAL A 44 -2.36 4.78 -5.43
C VAL A 44 -3.14 3.76 -4.63
N ARG A 45 -4.14 3.15 -5.25
CA ARG A 45 -5.00 2.13 -4.66
C ARG A 45 -4.73 0.76 -5.25
N ILE A 46 -4.75 -0.25 -4.40
CA ILE A 46 -4.81 -1.65 -4.79
C ILE A 46 -5.90 -2.37 -3.99
N ASN A 47 -6.73 -3.14 -4.69
CA ASN A 47 -7.68 -4.04 -4.05
C ASN A 47 -7.10 -5.46 -4.04
N CYS A 48 -6.85 -5.98 -2.83
CA CYS A 48 -6.20 -7.28 -2.65
C CYS A 48 -7.07 -8.46 -3.09
N THR A 49 -8.38 -8.29 -3.26
CA THR A 49 -9.28 -9.36 -3.75
C THR A 49 -9.19 -9.56 -5.25
N THR A 50 -8.83 -8.51 -6.00
CA THR A 50 -8.83 -8.53 -7.47
C THR A 50 -7.49 -8.92 -8.07
N ILE A 51 -6.44 -8.96 -7.26
CA ILE A 51 -5.09 -9.25 -7.74
C ILE A 51 -4.78 -10.73 -7.58
N SER A 52 -4.37 -11.38 -8.67
CA SER A 52 -3.99 -12.79 -8.61
C SER A 52 -2.69 -13.00 -7.80
N PRO A 53 -2.52 -14.17 -7.16
CA PRO A 53 -1.28 -14.48 -6.43
C PRO A 53 -0.02 -14.29 -7.28
N GLU A 54 -0.08 -14.68 -8.55
CA GLU A 54 1.04 -14.62 -9.47
C GLU A 54 1.38 -13.19 -9.90
N SER A 55 0.38 -12.32 -9.99
CA SER A 55 0.57 -10.92 -10.39
C SER A 55 0.87 -10.00 -9.21
N PHE A 56 0.52 -10.40 -7.98
CA PHE A 56 0.65 -9.58 -6.78
C PHE A 56 2.05 -8.94 -6.64
N GLU A 57 3.09 -9.76 -6.72
CA GLU A 57 4.45 -9.26 -6.59
C GLU A 57 4.88 -8.38 -7.77
N ARG A 58 4.50 -8.77 -8.99
CA ARG A 58 4.83 -8.02 -10.21
C ARG A 58 4.17 -6.65 -10.23
N ASP A 59 2.93 -6.58 -9.77
CA ASP A 59 2.16 -5.34 -9.77
C ASP A 59 2.59 -4.43 -8.61
N LEU A 60 2.84 -4.99 -7.45
CA LEU A 60 3.21 -4.25 -6.26
C LEU A 60 4.64 -3.69 -6.34
N PHE A 61 5.61 -4.55 -6.68
CA PHE A 61 7.04 -4.20 -6.69
C PHE A 61 7.56 -3.77 -8.05
N GLY A 62 6.85 -4.15 -9.12
CA GLY A 62 7.37 -3.99 -10.46
C GLY A 62 8.49 -5.00 -10.78
N TYR A 63 8.98 -4.94 -11.99
CA TYR A 63 10.06 -5.80 -12.46
C TYR A 63 10.94 -5.10 -13.50
N GLU A 64 12.17 -5.55 -13.58
CA GLU A 64 13.10 -5.13 -14.60
C GLU A 64 12.92 -5.97 -15.87
N ARG A 65 13.40 -5.45 -16.98
CA ARG A 65 13.44 -6.21 -18.24
C ARG A 65 14.15 -7.57 -18.01
N GLU A 66 13.63 -8.61 -18.65
CA GLU A 66 14.17 -9.99 -18.57
C GLU A 66 14.15 -10.62 -17.17
N ALA A 67 13.35 -10.07 -16.24
CA ALA A 67 13.20 -10.62 -14.90
C ALA A 67 12.62 -12.06 -14.90
N PHE A 68 11.79 -12.36 -15.88
CA PHE A 68 11.19 -13.70 -16.12
C PHE A 68 10.83 -13.84 -17.62
N ALA A 69 10.45 -15.05 -18.04
CA ALA A 69 10.02 -15.28 -19.43
C ALA A 69 8.77 -14.43 -19.75
N GLY A 70 8.87 -13.58 -20.77
CA GLY A 70 7.82 -12.63 -21.16
C GLY A 70 7.95 -11.22 -20.57
N ALA A 71 8.95 -10.95 -19.74
CA ALA A 71 9.26 -9.60 -19.25
C ALA A 71 10.05 -8.80 -20.31
N GLU A 72 9.42 -8.45 -21.42
CA GLU A 72 10.06 -7.73 -22.53
C GLU A 72 10.45 -6.30 -22.15
N ASN A 73 9.69 -5.67 -21.26
CA ASN A 73 9.92 -4.31 -20.80
C ASN A 73 9.92 -4.24 -19.28
N ARG A 74 10.57 -3.19 -18.74
CA ARG A 74 10.47 -2.84 -17.33
C ARG A 74 9.05 -2.41 -16.97
N LYS A 75 8.56 -2.83 -15.81
CA LYS A 75 7.29 -2.35 -15.21
C LYS A 75 7.58 -1.65 -13.88
N VAL A 76 7.10 -0.43 -13.76
CA VAL A 76 7.11 0.32 -12.50
C VAL A 76 6.06 -0.27 -11.56
N GLY A 77 6.44 -0.61 -10.33
CA GLY A 77 5.51 -1.15 -9.33
C GLY A 77 4.61 -0.08 -8.73
N LEU A 78 3.46 -0.51 -8.19
CA LEU A 78 2.51 0.40 -7.55
C LEU A 78 3.10 1.11 -6.33
N LEU A 79 3.99 0.47 -5.59
CA LEU A 79 4.71 1.11 -4.47
C LEU A 79 5.59 2.27 -4.94
N GLU A 80 6.27 2.10 -6.07
CA GLU A 80 7.09 3.16 -6.67
C GLU A 80 6.21 4.28 -7.24
N GLN A 81 5.05 3.94 -7.83
CA GLN A 81 4.08 4.94 -8.30
C GLN A 81 3.49 5.78 -7.17
N ALA A 82 3.40 5.22 -5.96
CA ALA A 82 2.94 5.91 -4.78
C ALA A 82 4.02 6.75 -4.08
N GLU A 83 5.23 6.81 -4.65
CA GLU A 83 6.32 7.61 -4.09
C GLU A 83 5.89 9.08 -3.92
N THR A 84 6.24 9.66 -2.77
CA THR A 84 5.80 11.01 -2.36
C THR A 84 4.30 11.18 -2.11
N GLY A 85 3.51 10.13 -2.23
CA GLY A 85 2.05 10.14 -2.09
C GLY A 85 1.52 9.23 -0.99
N THR A 86 0.37 8.66 -1.26
CA THR A 86 -0.33 7.74 -0.37
C THR A 86 -0.58 6.41 -1.08
N PHE A 87 -0.28 5.33 -0.41
CA PHE A 87 -0.60 3.98 -0.88
C PHE A 87 -1.75 3.40 -0.06
N PHE A 88 -2.81 2.96 -0.72
CA PHE A 88 -4.00 2.40 -0.09
C PHE A 88 -4.17 0.93 -0.46
N LEU A 89 -4.08 0.06 0.55
CA LEU A 89 -4.34 -1.38 0.44
C LEU A 89 -5.75 -1.67 0.91
N ASP A 90 -6.63 -2.04 0.00
CA ASP A 90 -8.00 -2.41 0.33
C ASP A 90 -8.12 -3.93 0.50
N GLU A 91 -8.94 -4.36 1.47
CA GLU A 91 -9.27 -5.77 1.76
C GLU A 91 -8.02 -6.65 2.00
N VAL A 92 -7.06 -6.17 2.79
CA VAL A 92 -5.82 -6.94 3.07
C VAL A 92 -6.07 -8.25 3.80
N GLY A 93 -7.22 -8.42 4.45
CA GLY A 93 -7.61 -9.67 5.10
C GLY A 93 -7.78 -10.85 4.14
N GLU A 94 -7.91 -10.58 2.84
CA GLU A 94 -8.03 -11.59 1.79
C GLU A 94 -6.67 -12.11 1.30
N LEU A 95 -5.57 -11.50 1.75
CA LEU A 95 -4.23 -11.99 1.43
C LEU A 95 -3.89 -13.22 2.27
N ASP A 96 -3.23 -14.19 1.65
CA ASP A 96 -2.62 -15.28 2.39
C ASP A 96 -1.48 -14.80 3.31
N LEU A 97 -1.09 -15.66 4.25
CA LEU A 97 -0.07 -15.33 5.26
C LEU A 97 1.29 -14.99 4.65
N ALA A 98 1.65 -15.60 3.51
CA ALA A 98 2.93 -15.34 2.85
C ALA A 98 2.98 -13.92 2.27
N ARG A 99 1.93 -13.50 1.55
CA ARG A 99 1.80 -12.16 0.98
C ARG A 99 1.66 -11.10 2.07
N LEU A 100 0.86 -11.40 3.11
CA LEU A 100 0.71 -10.52 4.25
C LEU A 100 2.03 -10.31 5.00
N GLY A 101 2.79 -11.38 5.26
CA GLY A 101 4.11 -11.31 5.88
C GLY A 101 5.10 -10.47 5.07
N ARG A 102 5.05 -10.59 3.75
CA ARG A 102 5.89 -9.79 2.85
C ARG A 102 5.53 -8.30 2.87
N LEU A 103 4.25 -7.98 2.89
CA LEU A 103 3.78 -6.60 3.08
C LEU A 103 4.23 -6.02 4.42
N LEU A 104 4.07 -6.77 5.51
CA LEU A 104 4.49 -6.34 6.84
C LEU A 104 6.00 -6.06 6.89
N GLY A 105 6.83 -6.90 6.28
CA GLY A 105 8.27 -6.66 6.17
C GLY A 105 8.59 -5.34 5.47
N ILE A 106 7.90 -5.06 4.37
CA ILE A 106 8.06 -3.79 3.63
C ILE A 106 7.66 -2.59 4.47
N LEU A 107 6.58 -2.71 5.25
CA LEU A 107 6.11 -1.65 6.13
C LEU A 107 7.09 -1.33 7.23
N GLN A 108 7.71 -2.37 7.80
CA GLN A 108 8.71 -2.24 8.86
C GLN A 108 10.02 -1.67 8.34
N ASP A 109 10.52 -2.23 7.23
CA ASP A 109 11.83 -1.86 6.68
C ASP A 109 11.76 -0.60 5.81
N ARG A 110 10.56 -0.18 5.40
CA ARG A 110 10.32 0.92 4.45
C ARG A 110 11.19 0.78 3.19
N SER A 111 11.41 -0.44 2.77
CA SER A 111 12.20 -0.80 1.60
C SER A 111 11.57 -1.98 0.88
N PHE A 112 11.70 -1.98 -0.42
CA PHE A 112 11.27 -3.10 -1.25
C PHE A 112 12.30 -3.42 -2.32
N CYS A 113 12.20 -4.62 -2.88
CA CYS A 113 13.07 -5.04 -3.97
C CYS A 113 12.23 -5.33 -5.21
N ARG A 114 12.59 -4.74 -6.35
CA ARG A 114 12.03 -5.11 -7.65
C ARG A 114 12.41 -6.55 -8.00
N ILE A 115 11.57 -7.20 -8.78
CA ILE A 115 11.85 -8.54 -9.28
C ILE A 115 12.93 -8.44 -10.36
N ARG A 116 14.04 -9.17 -10.16
CA ARG A 116 15.13 -9.36 -11.12
C ARG A 116 15.54 -10.81 -11.21
N ARG A 117 16.09 -11.20 -12.37
CA ARG A 117 16.49 -12.59 -12.63
C ARG A 117 17.59 -13.10 -11.67
N ASN A 118 18.49 -12.24 -11.16
CA ASN A 118 19.62 -12.66 -10.33
C ASN A 118 20.02 -11.71 -9.19
N GLN A 119 19.33 -10.59 -8.97
CA GLN A 119 19.69 -9.65 -7.89
C GLN A 119 18.44 -8.92 -7.39
N ARG A 120 18.36 -8.76 -6.07
CA ARG A 120 17.36 -7.90 -5.44
C ARG A 120 17.85 -6.46 -5.53
N HIS A 121 17.15 -5.63 -6.26
CA HIS A 121 17.41 -4.19 -6.26
C HIS A 121 16.53 -3.55 -5.18
N SER A 122 17.16 -3.01 -4.14
CA SER A 122 16.43 -2.34 -3.06
C SER A 122 16.04 -0.94 -3.51
N GLY A 123 14.74 -0.66 -3.54
CA GLY A 123 14.20 0.68 -3.57
C GLY A 123 13.82 1.12 -2.15
N ARG A 124 13.99 2.37 -1.80
CA ARG A 124 13.37 2.93 -0.58
C ARG A 124 11.93 3.28 -0.88
N ILE A 125 11.01 2.87 -0.02
CA ILE A 125 9.65 3.36 -0.08
C ILE A 125 9.65 4.72 0.62
N SER A 126 9.45 5.75 -0.16
CA SER A 126 9.17 7.09 0.33
C SER A 126 7.66 7.35 0.45
N CYS A 127 6.84 6.28 0.39
CA CYS A 127 5.43 6.35 0.74
C CYS A 127 5.31 6.60 2.24
N ASP A 128 4.88 7.74 2.61
CA ASP A 128 4.80 8.12 4.01
C ASP A 128 3.44 7.84 4.65
N CYS A 129 2.40 7.57 3.88
CA CYS A 129 1.10 7.12 4.37
C CYS A 129 0.70 5.81 3.71
N LEU A 130 0.56 4.77 4.50
CA LEU A 130 -0.01 3.52 4.09
C LEU A 130 -1.34 3.35 4.81
N PHE A 131 -2.39 3.18 4.02
CA PHE A 131 -3.69 2.80 4.52
C PHE A 131 -3.91 1.33 4.27
N VAL A 132 -4.31 0.63 5.31
CA VAL A 132 -4.67 -0.78 5.26
C VAL A 132 -6.13 -0.89 5.64
N SER A 133 -6.96 -1.47 4.79
CA SER A 133 -8.35 -1.73 5.12
C SER A 133 -8.56 -3.21 5.40
N ARG A 134 -9.25 -3.50 6.50
CA ARG A 134 -9.63 -4.86 6.88
C ARG A 134 -11.14 -4.92 7.14
N PRO A 135 -11.84 -5.94 6.63
CA PRO A 135 -13.23 -6.16 6.99
C PRO A 135 -13.30 -6.51 8.48
N GLN A 136 -14.20 -5.83 9.19
CA GLN A 136 -14.52 -6.13 10.59
C GLN A 136 -15.97 -5.76 10.84
N ALA A 137 -16.70 -6.60 11.58
CA ALA A 137 -18.05 -6.28 11.99
C ALA A 137 -18.06 -5.08 12.94
N GLY A 138 -18.91 -4.08 12.67
CA GLY A 138 -19.06 -2.90 13.51
C GLY A 138 -18.72 -1.57 12.82
N SER A 139 -18.64 -0.51 13.59
CA SER A 139 -18.32 0.85 13.12
C SER A 139 -16.87 0.98 12.62
N ILE A 140 -16.65 1.96 11.75
CA ILE A 140 -15.30 2.28 11.23
C ILE A 140 -14.40 2.65 12.40
N GLY A 141 -13.31 1.88 12.57
CA GLY A 141 -12.23 2.16 13.51
C GLY A 141 -10.97 2.60 12.75
N CYS A 142 -10.19 3.48 13.38
CA CYS A 142 -8.88 3.88 12.89
C CYS A 142 -7.83 3.55 13.96
N ALA A 143 -6.86 2.71 13.62
CA ALA A 143 -5.70 2.45 14.46
C ALA A 143 -4.45 3.05 13.79
N ILE A 144 -3.65 3.75 14.58
CA ILE A 144 -2.42 4.42 14.13
C ILE A 144 -1.24 3.64 14.71
N SER A 145 -0.35 3.15 13.86
CA SER A 145 0.94 2.60 14.25
C SER A 145 2.03 3.65 14.02
N ARG A 146 2.84 3.85 15.05
CA ARG A 146 4.02 4.74 15.01
C ARG A 146 5.25 3.97 14.58
#